data_9530876c6a1d54b19c9b2f7f08618d32
#
_entry.id   9530876c6a1d54b19c9b2f7f08618d32
#
_cell.length_a   1.000
_cell.length_b   1.000
_cell.length_c   1.000
_cell.angle_alpha   90.00
_cell.angle_beta   90.00
_cell.angle_gamma   90.00
#
_symmetry.space_group_name_H-M   'P 1'
#
loop_
_entity.id
_entity.type
_entity.pdbx_description
1 polymer ?
#
loop_
_entity_poly.entity_id
_entity_poly.type
_entity_poly.pdbx_seq_one_letter_code
_entity_poly.pdbx_strand_id
1 'polypeptide(L)'
;MNIGIVGTGSIAHTMAKEFARPTTMPVVAVCSRNADTGIAMAHEFHIPIPKVYTEYDEMLADSEVELVYIATPNSLHFEQAKAALLAGKHVLCEKPIVPTVAQLDELLSLAEERHLHLLEAITTIDHPNYGMAKLFAKEIGDIKTVSCTFCQYSSRYDAFMNGQTPPVFDPAYCGGALMDLNIYNIYFVVGIFGDPKAVHYYPNRHANGIDTSGILILEYPNFVCQC
;
A
#
# COMPACT_ATOMS: atom_id res chain seq x y z
N MET A 1 6.29 19.30 -2.71
CA MET A 1 5.27 18.81 -3.65
C MET A 1 3.90 18.92 -3.00
N ASN A 2 2.94 19.43 -3.75
CA ASN A 2 1.54 19.52 -3.33
C ASN A 2 0.85 18.17 -3.57
N ILE A 3 0.15 17.66 -2.55
CA ILE A 3 -0.44 16.33 -2.57
C ILE A 3 -1.94 16.40 -2.86
N GLY A 4 -2.41 15.59 -3.83
CA GLY A 4 -3.81 15.22 -3.98
C GLY A 4 -4.04 13.83 -3.39
N ILE A 5 -5.04 13.66 -2.52
CA ILE A 5 -5.38 12.37 -1.92
C ILE A 5 -6.56 11.73 -2.65
N VAL A 6 -6.43 10.46 -3.03
CA VAL A 6 -7.51 9.65 -3.60
C VAL A 6 -7.99 8.63 -2.60
N GLY A 7 -9.25 8.74 -2.19
CA GLY A 7 -9.85 7.93 -1.13
C GLY A 7 -9.98 8.67 0.19
N THR A 8 -11.00 8.29 0.96
CA THR A 8 -11.36 8.90 2.26
C THR A 8 -11.51 7.83 3.35
N GLY A 9 -10.77 6.72 3.22
CA GLY A 9 -10.72 5.67 4.23
C GLY A 9 -9.83 6.03 5.42
N SER A 10 -9.77 5.13 6.42
CA SER A 10 -9.00 5.37 7.65
C SER A 10 -7.51 5.63 7.38
N ILE A 11 -6.91 4.93 6.42
CA ILE A 11 -5.49 5.14 6.08
C ILE A 11 -5.27 6.50 5.42
N ALA A 12 -6.20 6.95 4.55
CA ALA A 12 -6.14 8.27 3.95
C ALA A 12 -6.16 9.38 5.02
N HIS A 13 -7.04 9.26 6.04
CA HIS A 13 -7.07 10.18 7.18
C HIS A 13 -5.79 10.15 8.01
N THR A 14 -5.24 8.95 8.27
CA THR A 14 -3.97 8.82 9.00
C THR A 14 -2.84 9.51 8.28
N MET A 15 -2.70 9.27 6.97
CA MET A 15 -1.63 9.88 6.17
C MET A 15 -1.85 11.39 5.98
N ALA A 16 -3.10 11.84 5.82
CA ALA A 16 -3.39 13.27 5.75
C ALA A 16 -2.95 14.00 7.02
N LYS A 17 -3.10 13.39 8.21
CA LYS A 17 -2.58 13.94 9.47
C LYS A 17 -1.05 14.06 9.47
N GLU A 18 -0.36 13.07 8.92
CA GLU A 18 1.09 13.11 8.81
C GLU A 18 1.55 14.20 7.81
N PHE A 19 0.91 14.29 6.65
CA PHE A 19 1.19 15.32 5.65
C PHE A 19 0.85 16.74 6.15
N ALA A 20 -0.18 16.88 6.99
CA ALA A 20 -0.58 18.18 7.57
C ALA A 20 0.39 18.70 8.64
N ARG A 21 1.36 17.90 9.10
CA ARG A 21 2.45 18.41 9.96
C ARG A 21 3.21 19.51 9.21
N PRO A 22 3.94 20.39 9.91
CA PRO A 22 4.74 21.44 9.27
C PRO A 22 5.78 20.80 8.34
N THR A 23 5.37 20.50 7.12
CA THR A 23 6.16 19.86 6.08
C THR A 23 6.14 20.73 4.84
N THR A 24 7.02 20.41 3.91
CA THR A 24 7.05 21.02 2.57
C THR A 24 6.08 20.34 1.60
N MET A 25 5.17 19.48 2.09
CA MET A 25 4.27 18.66 1.27
C MET A 25 2.81 18.83 1.72
N PRO A 26 2.17 19.96 1.45
CA PRO A 26 0.80 20.19 1.86
C PRO A 26 -0.20 19.35 1.05
N VAL A 27 -1.28 18.93 1.70
CA VAL A 27 -2.44 18.35 1.03
C VAL A 27 -3.29 19.50 0.47
N VAL A 28 -3.45 19.53 -0.85
CA VAL A 28 -4.15 20.61 -1.55
C VAL A 28 -5.46 20.16 -2.21
N ALA A 29 -5.66 18.87 -2.39
CA ALA A 29 -6.84 18.32 -3.04
C ALA A 29 -7.24 16.96 -2.46
N VAL A 30 -8.52 16.63 -2.54
CA VAL A 30 -9.05 15.31 -2.20
C VAL A 30 -10.02 14.83 -3.29
N CYS A 31 -9.91 13.56 -3.68
CA CYS A 31 -10.84 12.90 -4.58
C CYS A 31 -11.57 11.77 -3.85
N SER A 32 -12.89 11.80 -3.88
CA SER A 32 -13.76 10.78 -3.29
C SER A 32 -15.02 10.59 -4.12
N ARG A 33 -15.39 9.35 -4.43
CA ARG A 33 -16.64 9.01 -5.13
C ARG A 33 -17.91 9.55 -4.42
N ASN A 34 -17.81 9.77 -3.12
CA ASN A 34 -18.87 10.39 -2.33
C ASN A 34 -18.42 11.81 -1.94
N ALA A 35 -19.14 12.81 -2.46
CA ALA A 35 -18.84 14.21 -2.20
C ALA A 35 -18.85 14.55 -0.70
N ASP A 36 -19.79 13.99 0.08
CA ASP A 36 -19.92 14.29 1.51
C ASP A 36 -18.68 13.84 2.29
N THR A 37 -18.12 12.65 1.96
CA THR A 37 -16.89 12.18 2.60
C THR A 37 -15.67 12.99 2.19
N GLY A 38 -15.63 13.43 0.93
CA GLY A 38 -14.58 14.34 0.45
C GLY A 38 -14.64 15.70 1.14
N ILE A 39 -15.83 16.27 1.27
CA ILE A 39 -16.06 17.56 1.97
C ILE A 39 -15.71 17.43 3.45
N ALA A 40 -16.11 16.34 4.12
CA ALA A 40 -15.77 16.10 5.51
C ALA A 40 -14.25 16.06 5.73
N MET A 41 -13.52 15.35 4.85
CA MET A 41 -12.07 15.31 4.89
C MET A 41 -11.44 16.68 4.59
N ALA A 42 -11.98 17.41 3.62
CA ALA A 42 -11.50 18.75 3.29
C ALA A 42 -11.66 19.71 4.48
N HIS A 43 -12.76 19.66 5.21
CA HIS A 43 -12.95 20.44 6.43
C HIS A 43 -11.96 20.05 7.53
N GLU A 44 -11.73 18.75 7.75
CA GLU A 44 -10.79 18.27 8.78
C GLU A 44 -9.35 18.76 8.50
N PHE A 45 -8.93 18.79 7.24
CA PHE A 45 -7.56 19.13 6.84
C PHE A 45 -7.41 20.52 6.21
N HIS A 46 -8.44 21.37 6.30
CA HIS A 46 -8.45 22.73 5.78
C HIS A 46 -8.16 22.83 4.27
N ILE A 47 -8.56 21.81 3.51
CA ILE A 47 -8.48 21.81 2.04
C ILE A 47 -9.61 22.69 1.49
N PRO A 48 -9.35 23.61 0.54
CA PRO A 48 -10.40 24.43 -0.07
C PRO A 48 -11.48 23.57 -0.73
N ILE A 49 -12.76 23.87 -0.49
CA ILE A 49 -13.89 23.10 -1.06
C ILE A 49 -13.84 22.97 -2.59
N PRO A 50 -13.45 23.99 -3.39
CA PRO A 50 -13.26 23.82 -4.84
C PRO A 50 -12.20 22.79 -5.24
N LYS A 51 -11.42 22.29 -4.29
CA LYS A 51 -10.42 21.24 -4.47
C LYS A 51 -10.90 19.85 -3.99
N VAL A 52 -12.22 19.68 -3.83
CA VAL A 52 -12.88 18.39 -3.57
C VAL A 52 -13.44 17.89 -4.89
N TYR A 53 -12.90 16.79 -5.37
CA TYR A 53 -13.25 16.18 -6.65
C TYR A 53 -14.03 14.89 -6.44
N THR A 54 -15.05 14.66 -7.28
CA THR A 54 -15.73 13.35 -7.37
C THR A 54 -15.24 12.54 -8.55
N GLU A 55 -14.69 13.20 -9.56
CA GLU A 55 -14.10 12.59 -10.74
C GLU A 55 -12.58 12.68 -10.65
N TYR A 56 -11.93 11.51 -10.82
CA TYR A 56 -10.47 11.40 -10.66
C TYR A 56 -9.71 12.23 -11.71
N ASP A 57 -10.18 12.20 -12.95
CA ASP A 57 -9.56 12.92 -14.07
C ASP A 57 -9.58 14.44 -13.85
N GLU A 58 -10.60 14.97 -13.18
CA GLU A 58 -10.67 16.40 -12.85
C GLU A 58 -9.58 16.78 -11.83
N MET A 59 -9.33 15.92 -10.81
CA MET A 59 -8.23 16.15 -9.88
C MET A 59 -6.88 16.02 -10.60
N LEU A 60 -6.72 15.09 -11.52
CA LEU A 60 -5.49 14.94 -12.30
C LEU A 60 -5.20 16.14 -13.21
N ALA A 61 -6.25 16.81 -13.70
CA ALA A 61 -6.14 18.04 -14.50
C ALA A 61 -5.74 19.27 -13.65
N ASP A 62 -5.86 19.21 -12.33
CA ASP A 62 -5.45 20.31 -11.45
C ASP A 62 -3.92 20.49 -11.46
N SER A 63 -3.46 21.63 -11.94
CA SER A 63 -2.03 21.95 -12.02
C SER A 63 -1.35 22.16 -10.66
N GLU A 64 -2.12 22.39 -9.60
CA GLU A 64 -1.56 22.52 -8.24
C GLU A 64 -1.23 21.16 -7.62
N VAL A 65 -1.83 20.06 -8.10
CA VAL A 65 -1.49 18.71 -7.65
C VAL A 65 -0.24 18.24 -8.37
N GLU A 66 0.81 17.97 -7.61
CA GLU A 66 2.10 17.48 -8.13
C GLU A 66 2.30 15.99 -7.85
N LEU A 67 1.81 15.51 -6.69
CA LEU A 67 1.88 14.12 -6.27
C LEU A 67 0.48 13.63 -5.91
N VAL A 68 0.15 12.42 -6.36
CA VAL A 68 -1.10 11.75 -6.02
C VAL A 68 -0.81 10.65 -4.99
N TYR A 69 -1.43 10.76 -3.81
CA TYR A 69 -1.46 9.68 -2.83
C TYR A 69 -2.71 8.84 -3.02
N ILE A 70 -2.51 7.57 -3.39
CA ILE A 70 -3.59 6.61 -3.70
C ILE A 70 -3.86 5.74 -2.47
N ALA A 71 -5.04 5.90 -1.86
CA ALA A 71 -5.49 5.21 -0.66
C ALA A 71 -6.88 4.56 -0.85
N THR A 72 -7.06 3.93 -1.99
CA THR A 72 -8.27 3.22 -2.42
C THR A 72 -8.13 1.70 -2.19
N PRO A 73 -9.15 0.88 -2.48
CA PRO A 73 -8.97 -0.58 -2.50
C PRO A 73 -7.91 -1.05 -3.52
N ASN A 74 -7.17 -2.10 -3.17
CA ASN A 74 -6.00 -2.58 -3.92
C ASN A 74 -6.28 -2.79 -5.42
N SER A 75 -7.48 -3.27 -5.78
CA SER A 75 -7.85 -3.52 -7.18
C SER A 75 -7.90 -2.26 -8.07
N LEU A 76 -7.92 -1.06 -7.46
CA LEU A 76 -7.96 0.21 -8.17
C LEU A 76 -6.57 0.84 -8.33
N HIS A 77 -5.57 0.36 -7.60
CA HIS A 77 -4.25 0.98 -7.54
C HIS A 77 -3.58 1.09 -8.90
N PHE A 78 -3.61 0.00 -9.70
CA PHE A 78 -2.97 -0.03 -11.01
C PHE A 78 -3.50 1.06 -11.95
N GLU A 79 -4.81 1.09 -12.16
CA GLU A 79 -5.42 2.04 -13.11
C GLU A 79 -5.26 3.48 -12.63
N GLN A 80 -5.39 3.71 -11.31
CA GLN A 80 -5.22 5.06 -10.75
C GLN A 80 -3.77 5.53 -10.81
N ALA A 81 -2.80 4.66 -10.51
CA ALA A 81 -1.38 4.98 -10.62
C ALA A 81 -1.00 5.27 -12.07
N LYS A 82 -1.46 4.44 -13.01
CA LYS A 82 -1.23 4.63 -14.44
C LYS A 82 -1.79 5.95 -14.94
N ALA A 83 -3.04 6.26 -14.59
CA ALA A 83 -3.68 7.53 -14.98
C ALA A 83 -2.92 8.75 -14.41
N ALA A 84 -2.49 8.69 -13.15
CA ALA A 84 -1.70 9.75 -12.53
C ALA A 84 -0.36 9.97 -13.24
N LEU A 85 0.38 8.90 -13.55
CA LEU A 85 1.64 8.98 -14.29
C LEU A 85 1.43 9.54 -15.71
N LEU A 86 0.36 9.11 -16.40
CA LEU A 86 0.00 9.65 -17.72
C LEU A 86 -0.33 11.15 -17.66
N ALA A 87 -0.94 11.62 -16.57
CA ALA A 87 -1.24 13.04 -16.33
C ALA A 87 -0.01 13.84 -15.83
N GLY A 88 1.18 13.22 -15.76
CA GLY A 88 2.41 13.89 -15.34
C GLY A 88 2.53 14.10 -13.84
N LYS A 89 1.83 13.31 -13.02
CA LYS A 89 1.87 13.39 -11.57
C LYS A 89 2.79 12.32 -11.00
N HIS A 90 3.55 12.66 -9.94
CA HIS A 90 4.22 11.68 -9.10
C HIS A 90 3.19 10.85 -8.36
N VAL A 91 3.53 9.61 -8.00
CA VAL A 91 2.63 8.67 -7.33
C VAL A 91 3.24 8.14 -6.04
N LEU A 92 2.48 8.22 -4.96
CA LEU A 92 2.65 7.45 -3.74
C LEU A 92 1.40 6.57 -3.58
N CYS A 93 1.55 5.26 -3.74
CA CYS A 93 0.42 4.33 -3.70
C CYS A 93 0.47 3.46 -2.45
N GLU A 94 -0.68 3.25 -1.81
CA GLU A 94 -0.78 2.30 -0.70
C GLU A 94 -0.35 0.88 -1.12
N LYS A 95 0.10 0.15 -0.11
CA LYS A 95 0.48 -1.25 -0.25
C LYS A 95 -0.77 -2.16 -0.35
N PRO A 96 -0.72 -3.25 -1.10
CA PRO A 96 0.26 -3.55 -2.15
C PRO A 96 0.03 -2.61 -3.34
N ILE A 97 1.12 -2.13 -3.93
CA ILE A 97 1.01 -1.18 -5.05
C ILE A 97 0.22 -1.75 -6.23
N VAL A 98 0.46 -3.03 -6.56
CA VAL A 98 -0.29 -3.80 -7.57
C VAL A 98 -0.30 -5.28 -7.22
N PRO A 99 -1.26 -6.08 -7.74
CA PRO A 99 -1.34 -7.51 -7.48
C PRO A 99 -0.41 -8.37 -8.36
N THR A 100 0.15 -7.85 -9.45
CA THR A 100 0.95 -8.64 -10.39
C THR A 100 2.24 -7.95 -10.82
N VAL A 101 3.27 -8.75 -11.11
CA VAL A 101 4.56 -8.25 -11.61
C VAL A 101 4.40 -7.51 -12.94
N ALA A 102 3.58 -8.03 -13.86
CA ALA A 102 3.35 -7.37 -15.16
C ALA A 102 2.80 -5.95 -15.02
N GLN A 103 1.88 -5.73 -14.07
CA GLN A 103 1.37 -4.38 -13.78
C GLN A 103 2.45 -3.50 -13.16
N LEU A 104 3.29 -4.05 -12.29
CA LEU A 104 4.40 -3.31 -11.69
C LEU A 104 5.41 -2.87 -12.77
N ASP A 105 5.81 -3.78 -13.65
CA ASP A 105 6.74 -3.51 -14.74
C ASP A 105 6.22 -2.41 -15.67
N GLU A 106 4.92 -2.43 -15.98
CA GLU A 106 4.28 -1.41 -16.78
C GLU A 106 4.33 -0.03 -16.09
N LEU A 107 3.99 0.04 -14.80
CA LEU A 107 4.04 1.29 -14.04
C LEU A 107 5.46 1.83 -13.89
N LEU A 108 6.44 0.96 -13.63
CA LEU A 108 7.85 1.35 -13.52
C LEU A 108 8.37 1.90 -14.84
N SER A 109 8.08 1.22 -15.95
CA SER A 109 8.49 1.67 -17.29
C SER A 109 7.88 3.03 -17.63
N LEU A 110 6.59 3.22 -17.32
CA LEU A 110 5.90 4.49 -17.54
C LEU A 110 6.47 5.62 -16.66
N ALA A 111 6.77 5.34 -15.40
CA ALA A 111 7.35 6.32 -14.49
C ALA A 111 8.76 6.76 -14.97
N GLU A 112 9.58 5.80 -15.41
CA GLU A 112 10.90 6.08 -15.97
C GLU A 112 10.82 6.92 -17.26
N GLU A 113 9.97 6.52 -18.22
CA GLU A 113 9.74 7.25 -19.46
C GLU A 113 9.31 8.72 -19.21
N ARG A 114 8.49 8.93 -18.19
CA ARG A 114 7.96 10.24 -17.84
C ARG A 114 8.83 11.03 -16.86
N HIS A 115 9.91 10.46 -16.36
CA HIS A 115 10.78 11.03 -15.31
C HIS A 115 10.00 11.37 -14.04
N LEU A 116 9.06 10.50 -13.65
CA LEU A 116 8.21 10.64 -12.47
C LEU A 116 8.62 9.65 -11.38
N HIS A 117 8.32 9.99 -10.14
CA HIS A 117 8.46 9.08 -9.01
C HIS A 117 7.21 8.22 -8.87
N LEU A 118 7.42 6.91 -8.73
CA LEU A 118 6.45 5.92 -8.33
C LEU A 118 6.94 5.26 -7.05
N LEU A 119 6.20 5.42 -5.97
CA LEU A 119 6.57 4.93 -4.64
C LEU A 119 5.43 4.12 -4.05
N GLU A 120 5.77 3.04 -3.36
CA GLU A 120 4.82 2.27 -2.55
C GLU A 120 4.88 2.71 -1.09
N ALA A 121 3.73 2.95 -0.47
CA ALA A 121 3.62 3.38 0.91
C ALA A 121 3.77 2.20 1.88
N ILE A 122 4.94 1.57 1.88
CA ILE A 122 5.31 0.50 2.81
C ILE A 122 6.18 1.06 3.94
N THR A 123 5.63 1.11 5.15
CA THR A 123 6.28 1.78 6.27
C THR A 123 7.41 0.97 6.91
N THR A 124 7.43 -0.35 6.72
CA THR A 124 8.36 -1.27 7.40
C THR A 124 9.82 -0.91 7.14
N ILE A 125 10.18 -0.60 5.89
CA ILE A 125 11.56 -0.37 5.48
C ILE A 125 12.11 1.00 5.91
N ASP A 126 11.22 1.93 6.25
CA ASP A 126 11.57 3.29 6.66
C ASP A 126 11.73 3.42 8.19
N HIS A 127 11.39 2.38 8.95
CA HIS A 127 11.60 2.37 10.38
C HIS A 127 13.09 2.32 10.75
N PRO A 128 13.58 3.17 11.68
CA PRO A 128 14.98 3.11 12.14
C PRO A 128 15.41 1.72 12.60
N ASN A 129 14.52 0.98 13.26
CA ASN A 129 14.80 -0.38 13.73
C ASN A 129 15.00 -1.37 12.58
N TYR A 130 14.41 -1.14 11.41
CA TYR A 130 14.66 -1.96 10.23
C TYR A 130 16.12 -1.83 9.77
N GLY A 131 16.64 -0.60 9.72
CA GLY A 131 18.05 -0.36 9.41
C GLY A 131 18.99 -1.05 10.40
N MET A 132 18.65 -1.01 11.69
CA MET A 132 19.42 -1.73 12.72
C MET A 132 19.35 -3.25 12.54
N ALA A 133 18.18 -3.81 12.28
CA ALA A 133 18.02 -5.24 11.99
C ALA A 133 18.86 -5.68 10.79
N LYS A 134 18.91 -4.87 9.72
CA LYS A 134 19.73 -5.12 8.54
C LYS A 134 21.25 -5.12 8.84
N LEU A 135 21.69 -4.25 9.76
CA LEU A 135 23.10 -4.24 10.21
C LEU A 135 23.41 -5.48 11.04
N PHE A 136 22.61 -5.76 12.07
CA PHE A 136 22.83 -6.89 12.96
C PHE A 136 22.73 -8.25 12.25
N ALA A 137 21.86 -8.39 11.24
CA ALA A 137 21.80 -9.60 10.45
C ALA A 137 23.13 -9.99 9.79
N LYS A 138 24.05 -9.03 9.59
CA LYS A 138 25.39 -9.27 9.05
C LYS A 138 26.40 -9.68 10.13
N GLU A 139 26.12 -9.41 11.40
CA GLU A 139 27.04 -9.59 12.52
C GLU A 139 26.76 -10.84 13.33
N ILE A 140 25.51 -11.37 13.30
CA ILE A 140 25.12 -12.54 14.11
C ILE A 140 25.68 -13.88 13.62
N GLY A 141 26.44 -13.87 12.52
CA GLY A 141 27.03 -15.08 11.93
C GLY A 141 26.07 -15.83 11.01
N ASP A 142 26.24 -17.14 10.91
CA ASP A 142 25.47 -17.99 9.98
C ASP A 142 24.01 -18.14 10.43
N ILE A 143 23.12 -17.48 9.72
CA ILE A 143 21.68 -17.62 9.95
C ILE A 143 21.23 -19.01 9.48
N LYS A 144 20.42 -19.68 10.29
CA LYS A 144 19.88 -21.02 10.00
C LYS A 144 18.36 -21.00 9.82
N THR A 145 17.69 -20.07 10.49
CA THR A 145 16.25 -19.85 10.34
C THR A 145 15.90 -18.39 10.61
N VAL A 146 14.86 -17.91 9.94
CA VAL A 146 14.21 -16.63 10.21
C VAL A 146 12.73 -16.89 10.45
N SER A 147 12.16 -16.26 11.46
CA SER A 147 10.72 -16.34 11.72
C SER A 147 10.16 -14.94 11.91
N CYS A 148 9.21 -14.59 11.04
CA CYS A 148 8.45 -13.36 11.13
C CYS A 148 6.98 -13.69 11.38
N THR A 149 6.32 -12.89 12.19
CA THR A 149 4.90 -13.09 12.48
C THR A 149 4.17 -11.75 12.46
N PHE A 150 3.14 -11.66 11.66
CA PHE A 150 2.19 -10.55 11.69
C PHE A 150 0.78 -11.12 11.81
N CYS A 151 0.20 -11.00 13.00
CA CYS A 151 -1.15 -11.49 13.32
C CYS A 151 -1.98 -10.34 13.88
N GLN A 152 -3.15 -10.13 13.29
CA GLN A 152 -4.07 -9.10 13.73
C GLN A 152 -5.51 -9.61 13.60
N TYR A 153 -6.31 -9.44 14.65
CA TYR A 153 -7.76 -9.58 14.53
C TYR A 153 -8.31 -8.33 13.84
N SER A 154 -8.77 -8.51 12.61
CA SER A 154 -9.30 -7.38 11.83
C SER A 154 -10.59 -6.84 12.46
N SER A 155 -10.70 -5.52 12.59
CA SER A 155 -11.95 -4.86 13.01
C SER A 155 -13.15 -5.12 12.07
N ARG A 156 -12.88 -5.67 10.88
CA ARG A 156 -13.90 -6.03 9.87
C ARG A 156 -14.24 -7.51 9.88
N TYR A 157 -13.57 -8.32 10.72
CA TYR A 157 -13.72 -9.77 10.69
C TYR A 157 -15.10 -10.22 11.19
N ASP A 158 -15.65 -9.58 12.22
CA ASP A 158 -16.99 -9.89 12.70
C ASP A 158 -18.07 -9.63 11.64
N ALA A 159 -17.95 -8.51 10.90
CA ALA A 159 -18.86 -8.21 9.80
C ALA A 159 -18.73 -9.27 8.69
N PHE A 160 -17.51 -9.73 8.39
CA PHE A 160 -17.25 -10.80 7.44
C PHE A 160 -17.89 -12.14 7.88
N MET A 161 -17.74 -12.53 9.14
CA MET A 161 -18.36 -13.74 9.69
C MET A 161 -19.89 -13.67 9.72
N ASN A 162 -20.46 -12.45 9.75
CA ASN A 162 -21.90 -12.20 9.66
C ASN A 162 -22.41 -12.04 8.21
N GLY A 163 -21.62 -12.46 7.21
CA GLY A 163 -22.02 -12.52 5.81
C GLY A 163 -21.84 -11.23 5.01
N GLN A 164 -21.22 -10.19 5.57
CA GLN A 164 -20.76 -9.04 4.80
C GLN A 164 -19.43 -9.40 4.12
N THR A 165 -19.10 -8.72 3.01
CA THR A 165 -17.82 -8.92 2.33
C THR A 165 -17.04 -7.60 2.25
N PRO A 166 -16.36 -7.18 3.33
CA PRO A 166 -15.49 -6.02 3.28
C PRO A 166 -14.37 -6.22 2.25
N PRO A 167 -13.88 -5.17 1.57
CA PRO A 167 -12.87 -5.29 0.51
C PRO A 167 -11.62 -6.08 0.89
N VAL A 168 -11.16 -6.01 2.13
CA VAL A 168 -9.99 -6.78 2.61
C VAL A 168 -10.24 -8.29 2.62
N PHE A 169 -11.51 -8.74 2.68
CA PHE A 169 -11.93 -10.14 2.63
C PHE A 169 -12.60 -10.52 1.31
N ASP A 170 -12.45 -9.69 0.28
CA ASP A 170 -13.03 -9.93 -1.05
C ASP A 170 -11.92 -10.17 -2.08
N PRO A 171 -11.88 -11.36 -2.73
CA PRO A 171 -10.91 -11.62 -3.79
C PRO A 171 -10.97 -10.62 -4.95
N ALA A 172 -12.16 -10.04 -5.24
CA ALA A 172 -12.33 -9.05 -6.30
C ALA A 172 -11.57 -7.74 -6.04
N TYR A 173 -11.27 -7.46 -4.77
CA TYR A 173 -10.48 -6.29 -4.37
C TYR A 173 -9.00 -6.62 -4.10
N CYS A 174 -8.53 -7.82 -4.48
CA CYS A 174 -7.15 -8.26 -4.20
C CYS A 174 -6.81 -8.17 -2.71
N GLY A 175 -7.77 -8.56 -1.85
CA GLY A 175 -7.60 -8.65 -0.40
C GLY A 175 -6.87 -9.91 0.03
N GLY A 176 -7.01 -10.26 1.31
CA GLY A 176 -6.47 -11.47 1.92
C GLY A 176 -5.26 -11.23 2.82
N ALA A 177 -4.98 -12.21 3.67
CA ALA A 177 -3.94 -12.10 4.68
C ALA A 177 -2.53 -11.96 4.07
N LEU A 178 -2.26 -12.61 2.95
CA LEU A 178 -0.99 -12.47 2.25
C LEU A 178 -0.76 -11.03 1.79
N MET A 179 -1.75 -10.44 1.13
CA MET A 179 -1.65 -9.12 0.51
C MET A 179 -1.77 -7.98 1.51
N ASP A 180 -2.54 -8.16 2.58
CA ASP A 180 -2.81 -7.09 3.54
C ASP A 180 -1.82 -7.06 4.71
N LEU A 181 -1.45 -8.23 5.25
CA LEU A 181 -0.62 -8.36 6.45
C LEU A 181 0.77 -8.94 6.15
N ASN A 182 0.85 -10.05 5.42
CA ASN A 182 2.12 -10.74 5.25
C ASN A 182 3.09 -10.00 4.33
N ILE A 183 2.60 -9.05 3.54
CA ILE A 183 3.43 -8.14 2.74
C ILE A 183 4.47 -7.41 3.59
N TYR A 184 4.16 -7.05 4.84
CA TYR A 184 5.11 -6.40 5.76
C TYR A 184 6.28 -7.33 6.11
N ASN A 185 6.01 -8.62 6.36
CA ASN A 185 7.05 -9.62 6.60
C ASN A 185 7.90 -9.85 5.35
N ILE A 186 7.26 -9.90 4.16
CA ILE A 186 7.95 -10.05 2.88
C ILE A 186 8.92 -8.90 2.66
N TYR A 187 8.48 -7.67 2.82
CA TYR A 187 9.35 -6.50 2.70
C TYR A 187 10.50 -6.52 3.70
N PHE A 188 10.22 -6.94 4.95
CA PHE A 188 11.25 -7.06 5.98
C PHE A 188 12.33 -8.08 5.56
N VAL A 189 11.91 -9.27 5.17
CA VAL A 189 12.82 -10.38 4.88
C VAL A 189 13.58 -10.15 3.57
N VAL A 190 12.87 -9.84 2.48
CA VAL A 190 13.47 -9.63 1.16
C VAL A 190 14.41 -8.42 1.18
N GLY A 191 14.04 -7.36 1.87
CA GLY A 191 14.90 -6.17 1.98
C GLY A 191 16.17 -6.39 2.80
N ILE A 192 16.24 -7.39 3.68
CA ILE A 192 17.44 -7.75 4.45
C ILE A 192 18.28 -8.80 3.71
N PHE A 193 17.64 -9.83 3.15
CA PHE A 193 18.30 -11.04 2.62
C PHE A 193 18.29 -11.16 1.10
N GLY A 194 17.57 -10.27 0.40
CA GLY A 194 17.38 -10.34 -1.05
C GLY A 194 16.34 -11.38 -1.45
N ASP A 195 16.32 -11.73 -2.74
CA ASP A 195 15.34 -12.64 -3.30
C ASP A 195 15.55 -14.09 -2.83
N PRO A 196 14.48 -14.80 -2.44
CA PRO A 196 14.55 -16.21 -2.09
C PRO A 196 14.72 -17.08 -3.34
N LYS A 197 15.31 -18.26 -3.17
CA LYS A 197 15.46 -19.28 -4.20
C LYS A 197 14.12 -19.91 -4.61
N ALA A 198 13.22 -20.08 -3.64
CA ALA A 198 11.88 -20.64 -3.83
C ALA A 198 10.91 -20.07 -2.80
N VAL A 199 9.63 -20.10 -3.15
CA VAL A 199 8.54 -19.55 -2.33
C VAL A 199 7.41 -20.57 -2.28
N HIS A 200 6.89 -20.85 -1.07
CA HIS A 200 5.77 -21.74 -0.85
C HIS A 200 4.76 -21.10 0.09
N TYR A 201 3.51 -20.93 -0.35
CA TYR A 201 2.46 -20.35 0.48
C TYR A 201 1.39 -21.40 0.83
N TYR A 202 1.07 -21.49 2.10
CA TYR A 202 0.08 -22.40 2.68
C TYR A 202 -1.07 -21.58 3.28
N PRO A 203 -2.09 -21.22 2.48
CA PRO A 203 -3.20 -20.42 2.94
C PRO A 203 -4.23 -21.22 3.71
N ASN A 204 -4.82 -20.62 4.74
CA ASN A 204 -6.11 -21.03 5.29
C ASN A 204 -7.20 -20.21 4.59
N ARG A 205 -8.00 -20.87 3.73
CA ARG A 205 -8.97 -20.19 2.87
C ARG A 205 -10.38 -20.26 3.43
N HIS A 206 -11.07 -19.14 3.38
CA HIS A 206 -12.52 -19.07 3.57
C HIS A 206 -13.26 -19.60 2.32
N ALA A 207 -14.58 -19.91 2.46
CA ALA A 207 -15.40 -20.46 1.39
C ALA A 207 -15.48 -19.59 0.11
N ASN A 208 -15.29 -18.26 0.23
CA ASN A 208 -15.23 -17.33 -0.91
C ASN A 208 -13.87 -17.33 -1.63
N GLY A 209 -12.91 -18.16 -1.19
CA GLY A 209 -11.59 -18.29 -1.78
C GLY A 209 -10.51 -17.38 -1.18
N ILE A 210 -10.89 -16.37 -0.36
CA ILE A 210 -9.92 -15.47 0.28
C ILE A 210 -9.10 -16.21 1.35
N ASP A 211 -7.83 -15.89 1.49
CA ASP A 211 -7.01 -16.32 2.61
C ASP A 211 -7.26 -15.41 3.82
N THR A 212 -7.59 -16.02 4.95
CA THR A 212 -7.80 -15.33 6.24
C THR A 212 -6.59 -15.45 7.16
N SER A 213 -5.71 -16.38 6.85
CA SER A 213 -4.39 -16.58 7.45
C SER A 213 -3.53 -17.45 6.54
N GLY A 214 -2.25 -17.58 6.82
CA GLY A 214 -1.38 -18.46 6.07
C GLY A 214 0.03 -18.48 6.60
N ILE A 215 0.82 -19.41 6.10
CA ILE A 215 2.26 -19.50 6.34
C ILE A 215 2.96 -19.42 4.99
N LEU A 216 3.86 -18.46 4.87
CA LEU A 216 4.73 -18.31 3.72
C LEU A 216 6.12 -18.82 4.06
N ILE A 217 6.66 -19.74 3.28
CA ILE A 217 8.03 -20.23 3.39
C ILE A 217 8.86 -19.63 2.26
N LEU A 218 9.94 -18.98 2.62
CA LEU A 218 10.94 -18.44 1.70
C LEU A 218 12.22 -19.27 1.86
N GLU A 219 12.65 -19.93 0.79
CA GLU A 219 13.87 -20.75 0.80
C GLU A 219 15.06 -19.92 0.31
N TYR A 220 16.09 -19.87 1.12
CA TYR A 220 17.39 -19.28 0.80
C TYR A 220 18.46 -20.38 0.71
N PRO A 221 19.63 -20.14 0.09
CA PRO A 221 20.66 -21.17 -0.07
C PRO A 221 21.12 -21.83 1.24
N ASN A 222 21.13 -21.10 2.36
CA ASN A 222 21.69 -21.56 3.63
C ASN A 222 20.70 -21.56 4.79
N PHE A 223 19.48 -21.06 4.60
CA PHE A 223 18.45 -21.00 5.65
C PHE A 223 17.04 -20.98 5.06
N VAL A 224 16.07 -21.13 5.93
CA VAL A 224 14.64 -21.03 5.59
C VAL A 224 14.03 -19.90 6.42
N CYS A 225 13.16 -19.13 5.78
CA CYS A 225 12.35 -18.13 6.45
C CYS A 225 10.88 -18.56 6.46
N GLN A 226 10.23 -18.43 7.63
CA GLN A 226 8.79 -18.56 7.80
C GLN A 226 8.19 -17.17 8.06
N CYS A 227 7.16 -16.83 7.30
CA CYS A 227 6.37 -15.62 7.49
C CYS A 227 4.89 -15.97 7.71
#